data_e4e3212def1dcbcd544ea16b2ab8e300
#
_entry.id   e4e3212def1dcbcd544ea16b2ab8e300
#
_cell.length_a   1.000
_cell.length_b   1.000
_cell.length_c   1.000
_cell.angle_alpha   90.00
_cell.angle_beta   90.00
_cell.angle_gamma   90.00
#
_symmetry.space_group_name_H-M   'P 1'
#
loop_
_entity.id
_entity.type
_entity.pdbx_description
1 polymer ?
#
loop_
_entity_poly.entity_id
_entity_poly.type
_entity_poly.pdbx_seq_one_letter_code
_entity_poly.pdbx_strand_id
1 'polypeptide(L)'
;MKLKIYLVRFIKLKDSEFMKILFKLFLIILTLPLHSQTLTIENDTIKTDIFDVIYSEELEQPLWITYKVLCPMGTQSRSGLNFYTNDSIHTSNNEDYKDNIWDKGHLAPASAFNCDRETLKKTFTYLNCVLQHEGLNRGPWKELERFEVGLSKIFESVIVEIKVCFEGELGVVSGGATIPSGFLKTIKFDNKEIMFYFPNIDVSGEDWGHFKVMN
;
A
#
# COMPACT_ATOMS: atom_id res chain seq x y z
N MET A 1 20.86 71.11 -2.66
CA MET A 1 20.85 70.29 -1.44
C MET A 1 19.42 69.85 -0.97
N LYS A 2 18.36 70.61 -1.26
CA LYS A 2 16.99 70.28 -0.85
C LYS A 2 16.31 69.14 -1.68
N LEU A 3 16.66 68.94 -2.94
CA LEU A 3 16.05 67.91 -3.80
C LEU A 3 16.49 66.48 -3.45
N LYS A 4 17.75 66.30 -2.99
CA LYS A 4 18.26 64.98 -2.58
C LYS A 4 17.61 64.45 -1.28
N ILE A 5 17.20 65.34 -0.38
CA ILE A 5 16.56 64.97 0.87
C ILE A 5 15.12 64.49 0.65
N TYR A 6 14.40 65.06 -0.29
CA TYR A 6 13.05 64.64 -0.66
C TYR A 6 13.04 63.25 -1.36
N LEU A 7 14.04 62.99 -2.22
CA LEU A 7 14.11 61.68 -2.91
C LEU A 7 14.40 60.53 -1.93
N VAL A 8 15.31 60.74 -0.96
CA VAL A 8 15.64 59.72 0.04
C VAL A 8 14.47 59.47 0.98
N ARG A 9 13.69 60.51 1.30
CA ARG A 9 12.49 60.39 2.13
C ARG A 9 11.35 59.63 1.42
N PHE A 10 11.20 59.85 0.10
CA PHE A 10 10.19 59.18 -0.73
C PHE A 10 10.51 57.68 -0.90
N ILE A 11 11.78 57.35 -1.10
CA ILE A 11 12.23 55.95 -1.20
C ILE A 11 12.02 55.21 0.13
N LYS A 12 12.35 55.82 1.28
CA LYS A 12 12.14 55.24 2.61
C LYS A 12 10.66 55.00 2.96
N LEU A 13 9.78 55.90 2.53
CA LEU A 13 8.31 55.75 2.73
C LEU A 13 7.73 54.62 1.84
N LYS A 14 8.25 54.53 0.61
CA LYS A 14 7.78 53.47 -0.29
C LYS A 14 8.21 52.09 0.17
N ASP A 15 9.43 51.95 0.70
CA ASP A 15 9.92 50.69 1.23
C ASP A 15 9.16 50.26 2.52
N SER A 16 8.78 51.21 3.35
CA SER A 16 8.03 50.93 4.59
C SER A 16 6.57 50.43 4.29
N GLU A 17 5.89 51.05 3.35
CA GLU A 17 4.55 50.64 2.95
C GLU A 17 4.58 49.32 2.18
N PHE A 18 5.57 49.14 1.29
CA PHE A 18 5.80 47.90 0.59
C PHE A 18 6.08 46.75 1.56
N MET A 19 6.93 46.96 2.56
CA MET A 19 7.22 45.98 3.61
C MET A 19 5.97 45.65 4.46
N LYS A 20 5.13 46.62 4.76
CA LYS A 20 3.86 46.38 5.48
C LYS A 20 2.87 45.55 4.64
N ILE A 21 2.82 45.79 3.35
CA ILE A 21 2.00 44.99 2.40
C ILE A 21 2.53 43.57 2.30
N LEU A 22 3.85 43.39 2.13
CA LEU A 22 4.51 42.08 2.14
C LEU A 22 4.26 41.31 3.45
N PHE A 23 4.37 41.99 4.60
CA PHE A 23 4.12 41.39 5.91
C PHE A 23 2.64 40.99 6.08
N LYS A 24 1.69 41.80 5.61
CA LYS A 24 0.25 41.46 5.60
C LYS A 24 -0.03 40.27 4.67
N LEU A 25 0.56 40.23 3.48
CA LEU A 25 0.44 39.11 2.54
C LEU A 25 1.03 37.83 3.14
N PHE A 26 2.19 37.93 3.81
CA PHE A 26 2.80 36.80 4.50
C PHE A 26 1.95 36.27 5.67
N LEU A 27 1.33 37.17 6.44
CA LEU A 27 0.36 36.77 7.50
C LEU A 27 -0.88 36.08 6.94
N ILE A 28 -1.39 36.54 5.79
CA ILE A 28 -2.55 35.93 5.12
C ILE A 28 -2.20 34.52 4.62
N ILE A 29 -0.99 34.31 4.11
CA ILE A 29 -0.53 32.99 3.67
C ILE A 29 -0.39 32.04 4.87
N LEU A 30 0.05 32.54 6.05
CA LEU A 30 0.16 31.75 7.27
C LEU A 30 -1.20 31.37 7.91
N THR A 31 -2.26 32.10 7.57
CA THR A 31 -3.63 31.85 8.10
C THR A 31 -4.50 31.05 7.15
N LEU A 32 -4.00 30.72 5.95
CA LEU A 32 -4.71 29.76 5.12
C LEU A 32 -4.71 28.42 5.88
N PRO A 33 -5.88 27.85 6.20
CA PRO A 33 -5.91 26.53 6.79
C PRO A 33 -5.18 25.60 5.82
N LEU A 34 -4.13 24.96 6.31
CA LEU A 34 -3.55 23.80 5.64
C LEU A 34 -4.68 22.77 5.63
N HIS A 35 -5.47 22.75 4.55
CA HIS A 35 -6.42 21.69 4.31
C HIS A 35 -5.56 20.45 4.04
N SER A 36 -5.12 19.81 5.13
CA SER A 36 -4.81 18.39 5.09
C SER A 36 -6.12 17.74 4.66
N GLN A 37 -6.26 17.47 3.38
CA GLN A 37 -7.26 16.54 2.90
C GLN A 37 -6.87 15.20 3.53
N THR A 38 -7.43 14.97 4.73
CA THR A 38 -7.57 13.62 5.23
C THR A 38 -8.45 12.96 4.18
N LEU A 39 -7.85 12.14 3.32
CA LEU A 39 -8.58 11.27 2.41
C LEU A 39 -9.44 10.36 3.31
N THR A 40 -10.65 10.77 3.62
CA THR A 40 -11.67 9.89 4.17
C THR A 40 -12.16 9.07 3.01
N ILE A 41 -11.41 8.01 2.69
CA ILE A 41 -11.85 7.00 1.76
C ILE A 41 -12.96 6.25 2.52
N GLU A 42 -14.22 6.58 2.27
CA GLU A 42 -15.35 5.69 2.55
C GLU A 42 -15.22 4.50 1.60
N ASN A 43 -14.33 3.58 1.95
CA ASN A 43 -14.13 2.38 1.15
C ASN A 43 -15.09 1.32 1.66
N ASP A 44 -16.10 1.03 0.86
CA ASP A 44 -16.92 -0.15 1.08
C ASP A 44 -16.04 -1.40 1.00
N THR A 45 -16.17 -2.26 2.01
CA THR A 45 -15.47 -3.54 2.02
C THR A 45 -16.08 -4.46 0.97
N ILE A 46 -15.28 -4.88 0.00
CA ILE A 46 -15.64 -5.87 -1.02
C ILE A 46 -15.49 -7.23 -0.39
N LYS A 47 -16.59 -7.95 -0.23
CA LYS A 47 -16.60 -9.32 0.29
C LYS A 47 -16.55 -10.33 -0.84
N THR A 48 -15.59 -11.22 -0.77
CA THR A 48 -15.50 -12.38 -1.68
C THR A 48 -15.68 -13.67 -0.90
N ASP A 49 -15.67 -14.82 -1.58
CA ASP A 49 -15.80 -16.13 -0.92
C ASP A 49 -14.57 -16.52 -0.10
N ILE A 50 -13.41 -15.89 -0.34
CA ILE A 50 -12.12 -16.33 0.22
C ILE A 50 -11.35 -15.23 0.94
N PHE A 51 -11.66 -13.96 0.72
CA PHE A 51 -11.10 -12.81 1.42
C PHE A 51 -12.05 -11.62 1.40
N ASP A 52 -11.91 -10.73 2.34
CA ASP A 52 -12.50 -9.39 2.32
C ASP A 52 -11.41 -8.37 1.99
N VAL A 53 -11.71 -7.39 1.14
CA VAL A 53 -10.73 -6.38 0.70
C VAL A 53 -11.33 -4.98 0.67
N ILE A 54 -10.54 -3.98 1.03
CA ILE A 54 -10.80 -2.57 0.76
C ILE A 54 -9.85 -2.16 -0.36
N TYR A 55 -10.41 -1.62 -1.45
CA TYR A 55 -9.66 -1.27 -2.66
C TYR A 55 -9.79 0.21 -2.98
N SER A 56 -8.72 0.84 -3.44
CA SER A 56 -8.73 2.21 -3.94
C SER A 56 -8.62 2.20 -5.46
N GLU A 57 -9.66 2.65 -6.15
CA GLU A 57 -9.63 2.84 -7.60
C GLU A 57 -8.68 4.01 -7.99
N GLU A 58 -8.53 5.01 -7.11
CA GLU A 58 -7.62 6.13 -7.34
C GLU A 58 -6.14 5.70 -7.30
N LEU A 59 -5.77 4.83 -6.36
CA LEU A 59 -4.41 4.30 -6.25
C LEU A 59 -4.19 3.05 -7.12
N GLU A 60 -5.27 2.49 -7.65
CA GLU A 60 -5.31 1.19 -8.34
C GLU A 60 -4.66 0.07 -7.52
N GLN A 61 -4.85 0.11 -6.19
CA GLN A 61 -4.24 -0.82 -5.25
C GLN A 61 -5.22 -1.21 -4.12
N PRO A 62 -5.12 -2.43 -3.57
CA PRO A 62 -5.76 -2.77 -2.32
C PRO A 62 -5.17 -1.96 -1.17
N LEU A 63 -6.03 -1.50 -0.25
CA LEU A 63 -5.62 -0.79 0.97
C LEU A 63 -5.53 -1.71 2.17
N TRP A 64 -6.40 -2.71 2.20
CA TRP A 64 -6.49 -3.68 3.28
C TRP A 64 -7.11 -4.96 2.76
N ILE A 65 -6.68 -6.09 3.29
CA ILE A 65 -7.25 -7.40 3.02
C ILE A 65 -7.23 -8.26 4.28
N THR A 66 -8.25 -9.11 4.44
CA THR A 66 -8.24 -10.17 5.44
C THR A 66 -8.68 -11.49 4.83
N TYR A 67 -8.06 -12.58 5.29
CA TYR A 67 -8.38 -13.93 4.86
C TYR A 67 -8.11 -14.95 5.96
N LYS A 68 -8.79 -16.11 5.87
CA LYS A 68 -8.46 -17.31 6.64
C LYS A 68 -7.68 -18.27 5.75
N VAL A 69 -6.60 -18.86 6.26
CA VAL A 69 -5.88 -19.94 5.56
C VAL A 69 -6.79 -21.16 5.49
N LEU A 70 -7.23 -21.55 4.29
CA LEU A 70 -8.21 -22.62 4.08
C LEU A 70 -7.57 -23.99 3.78
N CYS A 71 -6.38 -23.99 3.18
CA CYS A 71 -5.80 -25.17 2.54
C CYS A 71 -4.43 -25.54 3.11
N PRO A 72 -4.34 -26.06 4.36
CA PRO A 72 -3.05 -26.41 4.96
C PRO A 72 -2.32 -27.55 4.23
N MET A 73 -3.02 -28.35 3.43
CA MET A 73 -2.53 -29.53 2.70
C MET A 73 -2.86 -29.47 1.21
N GLY A 74 -3.15 -28.28 0.68
CA GLY A 74 -3.50 -28.13 -0.72
C GLY A 74 -2.33 -28.42 -1.68
N THR A 75 -2.64 -28.97 -2.83
CA THR A 75 -1.65 -29.44 -3.83
C THR A 75 -1.92 -28.94 -5.25
N GLN A 76 -2.96 -28.11 -5.45
CA GLN A 76 -3.30 -27.62 -6.76
C GLN A 76 -2.21 -26.70 -7.33
N SER A 77 -1.87 -26.92 -8.60
CA SER A 77 -0.89 -26.11 -9.30
C SER A 77 -1.50 -24.79 -9.78
N ARG A 78 -0.74 -23.70 -9.63
CA ARG A 78 -1.08 -22.38 -10.19
C ARG A 78 -0.74 -22.25 -11.69
N SER A 79 -0.17 -23.27 -12.31
CA SER A 79 0.21 -23.24 -13.73
C SER A 79 -0.97 -22.94 -14.63
N GLY A 80 -0.80 -22.01 -15.57
CA GLY A 80 -1.85 -21.57 -16.51
C GLY A 80 -2.92 -20.67 -15.92
N LEU A 81 -2.79 -20.21 -14.66
CA LEU A 81 -3.62 -19.16 -14.09
C LEU A 81 -3.01 -17.79 -14.36
N ASN A 82 -3.84 -16.86 -14.80
CA ASN A 82 -3.49 -15.46 -15.02
C ASN A 82 -4.38 -14.57 -14.17
N PHE A 83 -3.86 -13.41 -13.76
CA PHE A 83 -4.66 -12.40 -13.09
C PHE A 83 -5.75 -11.85 -14.02
N TYR A 84 -6.93 -11.60 -13.45
CA TYR A 84 -8.07 -11.00 -14.13
C TYR A 84 -8.56 -9.74 -13.40
N THR A 85 -9.10 -8.80 -14.16
CA THR A 85 -9.72 -7.58 -13.67
C THR A 85 -11.13 -7.84 -13.19
N ASN A 86 -11.65 -6.95 -12.35
CA ASN A 86 -13.07 -6.91 -11.99
C ASN A 86 -13.79 -5.92 -12.92
N ASP A 87 -14.93 -6.31 -13.51
CA ASP A 87 -15.65 -5.47 -14.47
C ASP A 87 -16.33 -4.24 -13.81
N SER A 88 -16.51 -4.27 -12.49
CA SER A 88 -17.22 -3.22 -11.73
C SER A 88 -16.28 -2.28 -10.97
N ILE A 89 -14.98 -2.56 -10.94
CA ILE A 89 -14.00 -1.82 -10.14
C ILE A 89 -12.78 -1.57 -11.01
N HIS A 90 -12.36 -0.32 -11.10
CA HIS A 90 -11.12 0.04 -11.78
C HIS A 90 -9.92 -0.46 -10.95
N THR A 91 -9.21 -1.44 -11.47
CA THR A 91 -8.05 -2.05 -10.80
C THR A 91 -6.79 -1.87 -11.61
N SER A 92 -5.63 -2.04 -10.97
CA SER A 92 -4.38 -2.29 -11.71
C SER A 92 -4.56 -3.42 -12.72
N ASN A 93 -3.70 -3.48 -13.71
CA ASN A 93 -3.78 -4.43 -14.81
C ASN A 93 -2.39 -4.88 -15.27
N ASN A 94 -2.27 -5.60 -16.38
CA ASN A 94 -0.99 -6.11 -16.87
C ASN A 94 0.05 -5.03 -17.18
N GLU A 95 -0.37 -3.85 -17.63
CA GLU A 95 0.55 -2.78 -18.04
C GLU A 95 1.30 -2.19 -16.85
N ASP A 96 0.69 -2.22 -15.64
CA ASP A 96 1.33 -1.75 -14.41
C ASP A 96 2.55 -2.56 -13.98
N TYR A 97 2.63 -3.80 -14.43
CA TYR A 97 3.69 -4.76 -14.07
C TYR A 97 4.68 -5.01 -15.20
N LYS A 98 4.56 -4.26 -16.30
CA LYS A 98 5.38 -4.47 -17.49
C LYS A 98 6.67 -3.65 -17.42
N ASP A 99 7.77 -4.28 -17.79
CA ASP A 99 9.09 -3.65 -17.95
C ASP A 99 9.57 -2.89 -16.69
N ASN A 100 9.25 -3.42 -15.50
CA ASN A 100 9.66 -2.86 -14.21
C ASN A 100 10.02 -3.97 -13.20
N ILE A 101 10.38 -3.57 -11.97
CA ILE A 101 10.84 -4.46 -10.90
C ILE A 101 9.70 -4.99 -10.00
N TRP A 102 8.46 -4.60 -10.28
CA TRP A 102 7.31 -4.93 -9.45
C TRP A 102 6.69 -6.25 -9.88
N ASP A 103 6.64 -7.21 -8.97
CA ASP A 103 5.90 -8.44 -9.16
C ASP A 103 4.40 -8.21 -8.94
N LYS A 104 3.57 -9.04 -9.56
CA LYS A 104 2.16 -9.22 -9.19
C LYS A 104 2.10 -9.94 -7.84
N GLY A 105 2.31 -9.19 -6.76
CA GLY A 105 2.31 -9.71 -5.42
C GLY A 105 0.90 -10.10 -4.97
N HIS A 106 0.70 -11.37 -4.58
CA HIS A 106 -0.54 -11.76 -3.90
C HIS A 106 -0.51 -11.24 -2.46
N LEU A 107 -1.62 -10.66 -2.00
CA LEU A 107 -1.81 -10.39 -0.57
C LEU A 107 -2.36 -11.65 0.13
N ALA A 108 -3.46 -12.22 -0.35
CA ALA A 108 -3.95 -13.55 0.02
C ALA A 108 -3.26 -14.59 -0.87
N PRO A 109 -2.29 -15.37 -0.36
CA PRO A 109 -1.41 -16.18 -1.18
C PRO A 109 -2.12 -17.39 -1.79
N ALA A 110 -1.76 -17.75 -3.01
CA ALA A 110 -2.28 -18.92 -3.71
C ALA A 110 -2.13 -20.21 -2.89
N SER A 111 -1.06 -20.33 -2.10
CA SER A 111 -0.78 -21.49 -1.24
C SER A 111 -1.78 -21.68 -0.10
N ALA A 112 -2.46 -20.62 0.35
CA ALA A 112 -3.48 -20.69 1.38
C ALA A 112 -4.83 -21.20 0.85
N PHE A 113 -5.00 -21.33 -0.49
CA PHE A 113 -6.28 -21.59 -1.17
C PHE A 113 -6.20 -22.70 -2.24
N ASN A 114 -5.17 -23.52 -2.23
CA ASN A 114 -4.90 -24.52 -3.29
C ASN A 114 -5.45 -25.93 -3.00
N CYS A 115 -6.56 -26.04 -2.25
CA CYS A 115 -7.27 -27.31 -2.05
C CYS A 115 -7.90 -27.81 -3.35
N ASP A 116 -8.53 -26.91 -4.11
CA ASP A 116 -9.13 -27.15 -5.39
C ASP A 116 -8.80 -25.99 -6.36
N ARG A 117 -9.01 -26.24 -7.65
CA ARG A 117 -8.61 -25.30 -8.70
C ARG A 117 -9.51 -24.05 -8.77
N GLU A 118 -10.78 -24.18 -8.43
CA GLU A 118 -11.71 -23.05 -8.47
C GLU A 118 -11.42 -22.05 -7.35
N THR A 119 -11.18 -22.54 -6.15
CA THR A 119 -10.75 -21.71 -5.00
C THR A 119 -9.40 -21.05 -5.28
N LEU A 120 -8.43 -21.81 -5.79
CA LEU A 120 -7.13 -21.28 -6.17
C LEU A 120 -7.26 -20.17 -7.22
N LYS A 121 -8.09 -20.33 -8.25
CA LYS A 121 -8.31 -19.33 -9.30
C LYS A 121 -8.81 -18.00 -8.75
N LYS A 122 -9.64 -18.02 -7.71
CA LYS A 122 -10.17 -16.81 -7.07
C LYS A 122 -9.08 -15.91 -6.46
N THR A 123 -7.89 -16.43 -6.16
CA THR A 123 -6.76 -15.62 -5.69
C THR A 123 -6.11 -14.78 -6.80
N PHE A 124 -6.34 -15.11 -8.08
CA PHE A 124 -5.74 -14.46 -9.24
C PHE A 124 -6.57 -13.28 -9.76
N THR A 125 -7.15 -12.49 -8.88
CA THR A 125 -7.79 -11.21 -9.21
C THR A 125 -6.89 -10.04 -8.87
N TYR A 126 -6.97 -8.95 -9.64
CA TYR A 126 -6.24 -7.72 -9.31
C TYR A 126 -6.72 -7.05 -8.02
N LEU A 127 -7.90 -7.39 -7.49
CA LEU A 127 -8.32 -7.00 -6.13
C LEU A 127 -7.39 -7.56 -5.04
N ASN A 128 -6.71 -8.67 -5.31
CA ASN A 128 -5.76 -9.35 -4.42
C ASN A 128 -4.29 -9.14 -4.85
N CYS A 129 -4.06 -8.26 -5.80
CA CYS A 129 -2.75 -8.05 -6.43
C CYS A 129 -2.21 -6.67 -6.07
N VAL A 130 -0.94 -6.60 -5.71
CA VAL A 130 -0.26 -5.37 -5.34
C VAL A 130 1.08 -5.25 -6.05
N LEU A 131 1.51 -4.00 -6.34
CA LEU A 131 2.87 -3.73 -6.81
C LEU A 131 3.85 -4.02 -5.67
N GLN A 132 4.50 -5.17 -5.73
CA GLN A 132 5.41 -5.63 -4.68
C GLN A 132 6.82 -5.81 -5.26
N HIS A 133 7.83 -5.26 -4.58
CA HIS A 133 9.22 -5.41 -5.02
C HIS A 133 9.59 -6.88 -5.14
N GLU A 134 10.22 -7.28 -6.25
CA GLU A 134 10.54 -8.69 -6.53
C GLU A 134 11.39 -9.33 -5.44
N GLY A 135 12.36 -8.59 -4.86
CA GLY A 135 13.20 -9.06 -3.77
C GLY A 135 12.41 -9.34 -2.49
N LEU A 136 11.37 -8.55 -2.21
CA LEU A 136 10.45 -8.80 -1.10
C LEU A 136 9.53 -10.00 -1.41
N ASN A 137 8.82 -9.95 -2.54
CA ASN A 137 7.81 -10.95 -2.92
C ASN A 137 8.39 -12.37 -3.03
N ARG A 138 9.54 -12.52 -3.65
CA ARG A 138 10.20 -13.82 -3.89
C ARG A 138 11.02 -14.29 -2.69
N GLY A 139 11.36 -13.40 -1.77
CA GLY A 139 12.16 -13.58 -0.56
C GLY A 139 11.34 -13.72 0.72
N PRO A 140 11.54 -12.82 1.71
CA PRO A 140 10.98 -12.96 3.06
C PRO A 140 9.46 -13.01 3.11
N TRP A 141 8.75 -12.35 2.20
CA TRP A 141 7.29 -12.42 2.11
C TRP A 141 6.80 -13.85 1.83
N LYS A 142 7.36 -14.50 0.82
CA LYS A 142 7.06 -15.89 0.47
C LYS A 142 7.37 -16.87 1.60
N GLU A 143 8.45 -16.63 2.36
CA GLU A 143 8.80 -17.48 3.49
C GLU A 143 7.79 -17.33 4.64
N LEU A 144 7.32 -16.10 4.90
CA LEU A 144 6.26 -15.85 5.88
C LEU A 144 4.93 -16.50 5.46
N GLU A 145 4.57 -16.49 4.17
CA GLU A 145 3.41 -17.22 3.65
C GLU A 145 3.50 -18.73 3.91
N ARG A 146 4.69 -19.31 3.80
CA ARG A 146 4.92 -20.72 4.15
C ARG A 146 4.72 -20.97 5.65
N PHE A 147 5.13 -20.02 6.48
CA PHE A 147 4.90 -20.09 7.92
C PHE A 147 3.40 -20.04 8.25
N GLU A 148 2.62 -19.15 7.61
CA GLU A 148 1.15 -19.08 7.77
C GLU A 148 0.46 -20.43 7.47
N VAL A 149 0.83 -21.04 6.32
CA VAL A 149 0.33 -22.38 5.96
C VAL A 149 0.82 -23.44 6.94
N GLY A 150 2.03 -23.31 7.47
CA GLY A 150 2.56 -24.17 8.53
C GLY A 150 1.72 -24.09 9.81
N LEU A 151 1.36 -22.90 10.25
CA LEU A 151 0.50 -22.67 11.42
C LEU A 151 -0.89 -23.32 11.25
N SER A 152 -1.48 -23.24 10.06
CA SER A 152 -2.81 -23.81 9.79
C SER A 152 -2.86 -25.35 9.81
N LYS A 153 -1.71 -26.02 9.82
CA LYS A 153 -1.62 -27.48 10.07
C LYS A 153 -1.72 -27.84 11.55
N ILE A 154 -1.50 -26.86 12.42
CA ILE A 154 -1.44 -27.05 13.88
C ILE A 154 -2.66 -26.42 14.55
N PHE A 155 -3.09 -25.26 14.07
CA PHE A 155 -4.17 -24.48 14.64
C PHE A 155 -5.40 -24.51 13.72
N GLU A 156 -6.59 -24.65 14.30
CA GLU A 156 -7.87 -24.74 13.57
C GLU A 156 -8.18 -23.46 12.75
N SER A 157 -7.72 -22.32 13.23
CA SER A 157 -7.95 -21.05 12.58
C SER A 157 -6.67 -20.20 12.54
N VAL A 158 -6.24 -19.85 11.34
CA VAL A 158 -5.19 -18.87 11.09
C VAL A 158 -5.81 -17.77 10.23
N ILE A 159 -5.93 -16.57 10.80
CA ILE A 159 -6.47 -15.38 10.13
C ILE A 159 -5.32 -14.43 9.88
N VAL A 160 -5.26 -13.90 8.68
CA VAL A 160 -4.24 -12.92 8.28
C VAL A 160 -4.92 -11.63 7.88
N GLU A 161 -4.40 -10.52 8.37
CA GLU A 161 -4.78 -9.16 7.97
C GLU A 161 -3.56 -8.46 7.41
N ILE A 162 -3.73 -7.74 6.30
CA ILE A 162 -2.66 -6.97 5.68
C ILE A 162 -3.18 -5.57 5.42
N LYS A 163 -2.49 -4.57 5.97
CA LYS A 163 -2.66 -3.16 5.60
C LYS A 163 -1.56 -2.80 4.60
N VAL A 164 -1.96 -2.28 3.45
CA VAL A 164 -1.03 -1.72 2.46
C VAL A 164 -0.76 -0.26 2.84
N CYS A 165 0.49 0.12 2.95
CA CYS A 165 0.92 1.44 3.39
C CYS A 165 1.29 2.32 2.20
N PHE A 166 0.84 3.58 2.24
CA PHE A 166 1.13 4.61 1.24
C PHE A 166 1.62 5.86 1.97
N GLU A 167 2.85 5.81 2.48
CA GLU A 167 3.45 6.86 3.28
C GLU A 167 4.66 7.47 2.57
N GLY A 168 4.88 8.77 2.76
CA GLY A 168 5.98 9.51 2.15
C GLY A 168 5.72 9.89 0.69
N GLU A 169 6.79 10.05 -0.08
CA GLU A 169 6.72 10.36 -1.50
C GLU A 169 6.53 9.06 -2.30
N LEU A 170 5.37 8.91 -2.91
CA LEU A 170 4.97 7.69 -3.63
C LEU A 170 5.27 7.81 -5.12
N GLY A 171 5.79 6.74 -5.70
CA GLY A 171 5.93 6.59 -7.15
C GLY A 171 4.64 6.03 -7.77
N VAL A 172 4.48 6.29 -9.07
CA VAL A 172 3.41 5.73 -9.90
C VAL A 172 4.06 5.01 -11.09
N VAL A 173 3.60 3.81 -11.41
CA VAL A 173 4.06 3.09 -12.60
C VAL A 173 3.44 3.65 -13.87
N SER A 174 3.98 3.30 -15.03
CA SER A 174 3.51 3.81 -16.33
C SER A 174 2.05 3.48 -16.64
N GLY A 175 1.49 2.43 -16.05
CA GLY A 175 0.09 2.03 -16.19
C GLY A 175 -0.88 2.87 -15.35
N GLY A 176 -0.43 3.56 -14.31
CA GLY A 176 -1.25 4.41 -13.46
C GLY A 176 -1.26 4.00 -11.99
N ALA A 177 -0.99 2.73 -11.69
CA ALA A 177 -1.06 2.23 -10.33
C ALA A 177 0.04 2.83 -9.43
N THR A 178 -0.34 3.16 -8.19
CA THR A 178 0.55 3.76 -7.20
C THR A 178 1.35 2.68 -6.47
N ILE A 179 2.65 2.93 -6.31
CA ILE A 179 3.57 2.00 -5.64
C ILE A 179 3.42 2.14 -4.12
N PRO A 180 3.03 1.08 -3.39
CA PRO A 180 2.98 1.10 -1.93
C PRO A 180 4.35 1.33 -1.31
N SER A 181 4.41 2.03 -0.17
CA SER A 181 5.63 2.18 0.63
C SER A 181 5.99 0.94 1.44
N GLY A 182 5.00 0.13 1.80
CA GLY A 182 5.20 -1.08 2.62
C GLY A 182 3.91 -1.80 2.97
N PHE A 183 4.05 -2.82 3.81
CA PHE A 183 2.97 -3.72 4.21
C PHE A 183 3.05 -4.02 5.70
N LEU A 184 1.94 -3.80 6.41
CA LEU A 184 1.78 -4.26 7.79
C LEU A 184 0.94 -5.54 7.77
N LYS A 185 1.55 -6.67 8.12
CA LYS A 185 0.94 -7.99 8.09
C LYS A 185 0.76 -8.53 9.51
N THR A 186 -0.47 -8.88 9.86
CA THR A 186 -0.84 -9.41 11.17
C THR A 186 -1.36 -10.84 11.01
N ILE A 187 -0.79 -11.78 11.76
CA ILE A 187 -1.20 -13.19 11.77
C ILE A 187 -1.80 -13.51 13.13
N LYS A 188 -3.06 -13.96 13.13
CA LYS A 188 -3.83 -14.29 14.33
C LYS A 188 -4.11 -15.79 14.38
N PHE A 189 -3.78 -16.45 15.50
CA PHE A 189 -4.00 -17.87 15.74
C PHE A 189 -3.98 -18.15 17.24
N ASP A 190 -4.85 -19.04 17.73
CA ASP A 190 -4.86 -19.50 19.12
C ASP A 190 -4.76 -18.37 20.17
N ASN A 191 -5.58 -17.32 20.01
CA ASN A 191 -5.55 -16.10 20.85
C ASN A 191 -4.20 -15.38 20.88
N LYS A 192 -3.31 -15.65 19.92
CA LYS A 192 -2.04 -14.96 19.69
C LYS A 192 -2.11 -14.12 18.44
N GLU A 193 -1.32 -13.05 18.47
CA GLU A 193 -1.15 -12.16 17.33
C GLU A 193 0.35 -11.88 17.14
N ILE A 194 0.79 -11.97 15.89
CA ILE A 194 2.16 -11.61 15.51
C ILE A 194 2.06 -10.63 14.35
N MET A 195 2.81 -9.53 14.44
CA MET A 195 2.78 -8.44 13.47
C MET A 195 4.14 -8.28 12.82
N PHE A 196 4.15 -7.99 11.51
CA PHE A 196 5.33 -7.77 10.70
C PHE A 196 5.14 -6.50 9.84
N TYR A 197 6.18 -5.68 9.74
CA TYR A 197 6.22 -4.57 8.79
C TYR A 197 7.30 -4.82 7.75
N PHE A 198 6.91 -4.86 6.50
CA PHE A 198 7.82 -5.00 5.36
C PHE A 198 7.86 -3.70 4.55
N PRO A 199 9.01 -3.02 4.44
CA PRO A 199 9.17 -1.96 3.46
C PRO A 199 9.13 -2.56 2.04
N ASN A 200 8.52 -1.85 1.10
CA ASN A 200 8.39 -2.32 -0.29
C ASN A 200 9.65 -2.00 -1.12
N ILE A 201 10.77 -2.55 -0.72
CA ILE A 201 12.09 -2.37 -1.33
C ILE A 201 12.78 -3.70 -1.55
N ASP A 202 13.99 -3.69 -2.12
CA ASP A 202 14.83 -4.89 -2.18
C ASP A 202 15.29 -5.30 -0.78
N VAL A 203 14.79 -6.44 -0.34
CA VAL A 203 15.17 -7.11 0.92
C VAL A 203 15.54 -8.57 0.64
N SER A 204 16.09 -8.84 -0.55
CA SER A 204 16.54 -10.17 -0.95
C SER A 204 17.55 -10.74 0.03
N GLY A 205 17.31 -11.98 0.50
CA GLY A 205 18.20 -12.67 1.42
C GLY A 205 18.01 -12.33 2.90
N GLU A 206 17.13 -11.38 3.24
CA GLU A 206 16.76 -11.12 4.63
C GLU A 206 15.87 -12.23 5.20
N ASP A 207 16.04 -12.53 6.49
CA ASP A 207 15.13 -13.40 7.22
C ASP A 207 13.82 -12.67 7.55
N TRP A 208 12.68 -13.31 7.29
CA TRP A 208 11.36 -12.69 7.55
C TRP A 208 11.14 -12.32 9.04
N GLY A 209 11.83 -12.98 9.96
CA GLY A 209 11.77 -12.67 11.39
C GLY A 209 12.32 -11.29 11.74
N HIS A 210 13.22 -10.72 10.91
CA HIS A 210 13.75 -9.36 11.11
C HIS A 210 12.67 -8.28 10.96
N PHE A 211 11.59 -8.57 10.25
CA PHE A 211 10.47 -7.63 10.03
C PHE A 211 9.39 -7.69 11.09
N LYS A 212 9.58 -8.54 12.12
CA LYS A 212 8.64 -8.63 13.24
C LYS A 212 8.61 -7.33 14.03
N VAL A 213 7.41 -6.79 14.21
CA VAL A 213 7.18 -5.63 15.08
C VAL A 213 7.21 -6.11 16.52
N MET A 214 8.08 -5.53 17.33
CA MET A 214 8.09 -5.81 18.77
C MET A 214 6.98 -5.02 19.45
N ASN A 215 6.15 -5.70 20.23
CA ASN A 215 5.12 -5.09 21.10
C ASN A 215 5.75 -4.54 22.37
#